data_dcbbc9a47e9a804892ce2c17a181274e
#
_entry.id   dcbbc9a47e9a804892ce2c17a181274e
#
_cell.length_a   1.000
_cell.length_b   1.000
_cell.length_c   1.000
_cell.angle_alpha   90.00
_cell.angle_beta   90.00
_cell.angle_gamma   90.00
#
_symmetry.space_group_name_H-M   'P 1'
#
loop_
_entity.id
_entity.type
_entity.pdbx_description
1 polymer ?
#
loop_
_entity_poly.entity_id
_entity_poly.type
_entity_poly.pdbx_seq_one_letter_code
_entity_poly.pdbx_strand_id
1 'polypeptide(L)'
;MYVAYLDEFGHIGPFVSKDHPSYHTHPVFGLAVLVLPAENVRAFSAFFFNLKKNLLGKKIESSGVHPASFEEKASNFFKNSQFNGKSAIRREKINAVNRLLLKVHSLGGFFIHVGIEKDRVADNSNAKGLYKHVLKEVIKRLDEEMANRKSNFMIVLDQQDDMNRKN
;
A
#
# COMPACT_ATOMS: atom_id res chain seq x y z
N MET A 1 -5.67 -16.12 14.71
CA MET A 1 -5.83 -15.90 13.27
C MET A 1 -5.39 -14.47 12.94
N TYR A 2 -4.75 -14.26 11.78
CA TYR A 2 -4.35 -12.93 11.29
C TYR A 2 -5.14 -12.54 10.05
N VAL A 3 -5.24 -11.22 9.80
CA VAL A 3 -5.78 -10.66 8.56
C VAL A 3 -4.65 -9.92 7.85
N ALA A 4 -4.43 -10.26 6.59
CA ALA A 4 -3.40 -9.71 5.71
C ALA A 4 -4.06 -8.85 4.62
N TYR A 5 -3.91 -7.53 4.71
CA TYR A 5 -4.38 -6.57 3.72
C TYR A 5 -3.29 -6.30 2.71
N LEU A 6 -3.54 -6.63 1.44
CA LEU A 6 -2.59 -6.46 0.34
C LEU A 6 -2.96 -5.25 -0.51
N ASP A 7 -1.92 -4.49 -0.89
CA ASP A 7 -2.02 -3.39 -1.84
C ASP A 7 -0.81 -3.37 -2.79
N GLU A 8 -0.99 -2.82 -3.98
CA GLU A 8 0.04 -2.73 -5.01
C GLU A 8 0.92 -1.48 -4.80
N PHE A 9 2.20 -1.60 -5.09
CA PHE A 9 3.09 -0.45 -5.20
C PHE A 9 3.91 -0.50 -6.48
N GLY A 10 4.33 0.68 -6.93
CA GLY A 10 4.99 0.81 -8.22
C GLY A 10 3.99 0.81 -9.38
N HIS A 11 4.32 0.15 -10.48
CA HIS A 11 3.44 0.06 -11.65
C HIS A 11 3.66 -1.25 -12.39
N ILE A 12 2.59 -1.94 -12.76
CA ILE A 12 2.66 -3.26 -13.39
C ILE A 12 3.10 -3.21 -14.87
N GLY A 13 2.82 -2.11 -15.57
CA GLY A 13 3.18 -1.95 -16.99
C GLY A 13 4.70 -1.89 -17.24
N PRO A 14 5.13 -1.97 -18.50
CA PRO A 14 6.54 -1.96 -18.85
C PRO A 14 7.24 -0.66 -18.46
N PHE A 15 8.54 -0.75 -18.22
CA PHE A 15 9.41 0.38 -17.92
C PHE A 15 10.73 0.25 -18.70
N VAL A 16 11.13 1.28 -19.42
CA VAL A 16 12.43 1.35 -20.11
C VAL A 16 13.32 2.39 -19.44
N SER A 17 12.86 3.64 -19.37
CA SER A 17 13.55 4.73 -18.68
C SER A 17 12.57 5.83 -18.30
N LYS A 18 12.99 6.76 -17.45
CA LYS A 18 12.17 7.93 -17.08
C LYS A 18 11.86 8.86 -18.26
N ASP A 19 12.74 8.87 -19.25
CA ASP A 19 12.67 9.75 -20.42
C ASP A 19 12.06 9.05 -21.64
N HIS A 20 11.66 7.78 -21.51
CA HIS A 20 11.04 7.04 -22.61
C HIS A 20 9.61 7.56 -22.88
N PRO A 21 9.22 7.82 -24.15
CA PRO A 21 7.94 8.46 -24.46
C PRO A 21 6.72 7.68 -23.97
N SER A 22 6.79 6.33 -23.95
CA SER A 22 5.64 5.47 -23.59
C SER A 22 5.86 4.63 -22.33
N TYR A 23 7.11 4.24 -22.02
CA TYR A 23 7.43 3.28 -20.96
C TYR A 23 8.27 3.91 -19.84
N HIS A 24 7.72 4.98 -19.24
CA HIS A 24 8.38 5.79 -18.21
C HIS A 24 7.67 5.72 -16.84
N THR A 25 6.83 4.71 -16.60
CA THR A 25 5.96 4.62 -15.42
C THR A 25 6.73 4.45 -14.11
N HIS A 26 7.13 3.23 -13.80
CA HIS A 26 7.90 2.93 -12.58
C HIS A 26 8.76 1.68 -12.80
N PRO A 27 10.04 1.68 -12.36
CA PRO A 27 10.96 0.54 -12.55
C PRO A 27 10.60 -0.69 -11.71
N VAL A 28 9.78 -0.52 -10.68
CA VAL A 28 9.43 -1.60 -9.75
C VAL A 28 7.93 -1.85 -9.80
N PHE A 29 7.55 -3.11 -9.65
CA PHE A 29 6.20 -3.54 -9.27
C PHE A 29 6.27 -4.45 -8.05
N GLY A 30 5.33 -4.32 -7.13
CA GLY A 30 5.29 -5.14 -5.94
C GLY A 30 3.97 -5.10 -5.20
N LEU A 31 3.89 -5.91 -4.14
CA LEU A 31 2.79 -5.94 -3.19
C LEU A 31 3.31 -5.65 -1.79
N ALA A 32 2.63 -4.76 -1.10
CA ALA A 32 2.80 -4.47 0.31
C ALA A 32 1.65 -5.09 1.10
N VAL A 33 1.96 -5.63 2.27
CA VAL A 33 1.00 -6.33 3.11
C VAL A 33 1.03 -5.75 4.52
N LEU A 34 -0.11 -5.32 5.01
CA LEU A 34 -0.35 -5.04 6.42
C LEU A 34 -0.97 -6.28 7.06
N VAL A 35 -0.30 -6.84 8.07
CA VAL A 35 -0.78 -8.02 8.79
C VAL A 35 -1.14 -7.65 10.22
N LEU A 36 -2.35 -8.00 10.64
CA LEU A 36 -2.86 -7.72 11.99
C LEU A 36 -3.51 -8.96 12.59
N PRO A 37 -3.37 -9.20 13.92
CA PRO A 37 -4.25 -10.12 14.62
C PRO A 37 -5.72 -9.75 14.40
N ALA A 38 -6.58 -10.71 14.10
CA ALA A 38 -7.97 -10.48 13.74
C ALA A 38 -8.74 -9.72 14.84
N GLU A 39 -8.46 -10.04 16.10
CA GLU A 39 -9.04 -9.36 17.28
C GLU A 39 -8.66 -7.89 17.38
N ASN A 40 -7.54 -7.47 16.78
CA ASN A 40 -7.04 -6.10 16.82
C ASN A 40 -7.40 -5.23 15.62
N VAL A 41 -8.04 -5.80 14.59
CA VAL A 41 -8.46 -5.08 13.37
C VAL A 41 -9.37 -3.89 13.70
N ARG A 42 -10.35 -4.08 14.59
CA ARG A 42 -11.26 -2.99 15.01
C ARG A 42 -10.51 -1.86 15.71
N ALA A 43 -9.58 -2.18 16.60
CA ALA A 43 -8.79 -1.20 17.34
C ALA A 43 -7.88 -0.40 16.38
N PHE A 44 -7.27 -1.07 15.41
CA PHE A 44 -6.48 -0.42 14.37
C PHE A 44 -7.35 0.48 13.48
N SER A 45 -8.49 -0.01 13.01
CA SER A 45 -9.40 0.76 12.15
C SER A 45 -9.91 2.03 12.83
N ALA A 46 -10.28 1.96 14.10
CA ALA A 46 -10.67 3.14 14.88
C ALA A 46 -9.53 4.16 15.03
N PHE A 47 -8.31 3.67 15.31
CA PHE A 47 -7.12 4.52 15.38
C PHE A 47 -6.84 5.19 14.03
N PHE A 48 -6.83 4.42 12.94
CA PHE A 48 -6.57 4.92 11.60
C PHE A 48 -7.60 5.95 11.14
N PHE A 49 -8.88 5.69 11.41
CA PHE A 49 -9.97 6.64 11.12
C PHE A 49 -9.74 7.99 11.82
N ASN A 50 -9.42 7.97 13.12
CA ASN A 50 -9.16 9.19 13.88
C ASN A 50 -7.89 9.90 13.40
N LEU A 51 -6.82 9.16 13.11
CA LEU A 51 -5.58 9.72 12.57
C LEU A 51 -5.84 10.41 11.22
N LYS A 52 -6.57 9.76 10.33
CA LYS A 52 -6.97 10.28 9.01
C LYS A 52 -7.80 11.56 9.15
N LYS A 53 -8.83 11.53 10.01
CA LYS A 53 -9.70 12.68 10.26
C LYS A 53 -8.92 13.89 10.81
N ASN A 54 -8.02 13.66 11.77
CA ASN A 54 -7.20 14.72 12.34
C ASN A 54 -6.22 15.33 11.34
N LEU A 55 -5.61 14.48 10.49
CA LEU A 55 -4.58 14.90 9.56
C LEU A 55 -5.14 15.52 8.26
N LEU A 56 -6.28 15.04 7.79
CA LEU A 56 -6.87 15.39 6.51
C LEU A 56 -8.25 16.08 6.65
N GLY A 57 -8.64 16.50 7.86
CA GLY A 57 -9.98 17.03 8.16
C GLY A 57 -10.45 18.09 7.17
N LYS A 58 -9.63 19.11 6.89
CA LYS A 58 -9.97 20.18 5.93
C LYS A 58 -10.19 19.66 4.50
N LYS A 59 -9.40 18.67 4.07
CA LYS A 59 -9.58 18.04 2.74
C LYS A 59 -10.84 17.20 2.68
N ILE A 60 -11.13 16.48 3.75
CA ILE A 60 -12.33 15.65 3.87
C ILE A 60 -13.57 16.55 3.82
N GLU A 61 -13.60 17.62 4.60
CA GLU A 61 -14.70 18.60 4.61
C GLU A 61 -14.91 19.22 3.23
N SER A 62 -13.83 19.67 2.56
CA SER A 62 -13.92 20.28 1.24
C SER A 62 -14.33 19.30 0.13
N SER A 63 -14.14 18.00 0.31
CA SER A 63 -14.51 16.99 -0.68
C SER A 63 -15.99 16.61 -0.64
N GLY A 64 -16.69 16.87 0.46
CA GLY A 64 -18.07 16.40 0.70
C GLY A 64 -18.19 14.88 0.88
N VAL A 65 -17.07 14.14 0.88
CA VAL A 65 -17.05 12.68 1.01
C VAL A 65 -17.05 12.30 2.50
N HIS A 66 -17.80 11.25 2.85
CA HIS A 66 -17.77 10.75 4.22
C HIS A 66 -16.35 10.34 4.63
N PRO A 67 -15.89 10.69 5.86
CA PRO A 67 -14.51 10.41 6.28
C PRO A 67 -14.07 8.94 6.16
N ALA A 68 -14.97 7.98 6.30
CA ALA A 68 -14.66 6.56 6.13
C ALA A 68 -14.29 6.22 4.67
N SER A 69 -14.97 6.84 3.70
CA SER A 69 -14.81 6.59 2.26
C SER A 69 -13.80 7.52 1.59
N PHE A 70 -13.30 8.54 2.32
CA PHE A 70 -12.29 9.45 1.76
C PHE A 70 -10.94 8.75 1.64
N GLU A 71 -10.34 8.84 0.45
CA GLU A 71 -9.03 8.29 0.14
C GLU A 71 -8.05 9.38 -0.28
N GLU A 72 -6.82 9.30 0.21
CA GLU A 72 -5.71 10.13 -0.22
C GLU A 72 -4.57 9.23 -0.68
N LYS A 73 -4.25 9.27 -1.97
CA LYS A 73 -3.13 8.48 -2.52
C LYS A 73 -1.81 8.91 -1.90
N ALA A 74 -0.96 7.95 -1.53
CA ALA A 74 0.36 8.21 -0.93
C ALA A 74 1.23 9.11 -1.82
N SER A 75 1.14 8.98 -3.15
CA SER A 75 1.82 9.85 -4.11
C SER A 75 1.42 11.33 -3.99
N ASN A 76 0.15 11.61 -3.67
CA ASN A 76 -0.32 12.97 -3.40
C ASN A 76 0.03 13.43 -1.99
N PHE A 77 -0.04 12.52 -1.02
CA PHE A 77 0.28 12.80 0.37
C PHE A 77 1.74 13.20 0.55
N PHE A 78 2.67 12.57 -0.19
CA PHE A 78 4.12 12.83 -0.11
C PHE A 78 4.67 13.64 -1.29
N LYS A 79 3.84 14.31 -2.07
CA LYS A 79 4.28 15.11 -3.23
C LYS A 79 5.23 16.24 -2.79
N ASN A 80 6.41 16.34 -3.41
CA ASN A 80 7.44 17.32 -3.07
C ASN A 80 6.95 18.77 -3.10
N SER A 81 6.07 19.12 -4.06
CA SER A 81 5.49 20.47 -4.16
C SER A 81 4.70 20.90 -2.92
N GLN A 82 4.23 19.95 -2.10
CA GLN A 82 3.55 20.25 -0.84
C GLN A 82 4.52 20.55 0.31
N PHE A 83 5.82 20.27 0.11
CA PHE A 83 6.85 20.44 1.15
C PHE A 83 7.76 21.66 0.95
N ASN A 84 7.69 22.32 -0.22
CA ASN A 84 8.52 23.47 -0.51
C ASN A 84 8.32 24.58 0.54
N GLY A 85 9.35 24.86 1.34
CA GLY A 85 9.32 25.85 2.42
C GLY A 85 8.48 25.49 3.65
N LYS A 86 7.90 24.29 3.73
CA LYS A 86 6.96 23.88 4.80
C LYS A 86 7.49 22.69 5.61
N SER A 87 8.60 22.89 6.31
CA SER A 87 9.22 21.83 7.14
C SER A 87 8.29 21.27 8.24
N ALA A 88 7.40 22.09 8.77
CA ALA A 88 6.43 21.69 9.79
C ALA A 88 5.41 20.67 9.22
N ILE A 89 4.86 20.92 8.03
CA ILE A 89 3.90 20.02 7.38
C ILE A 89 4.57 18.67 7.04
N ARG A 90 5.81 18.72 6.54
CA ARG A 90 6.57 17.51 6.27
C ARG A 90 6.75 16.68 7.54
N ARG A 91 7.14 17.32 8.66
CA ARG A 91 7.33 16.66 9.94
C ARG A 91 6.03 16.05 10.46
N GLU A 92 4.92 16.77 10.35
CA GLU A 92 3.59 16.27 10.76
C GLU A 92 3.21 14.99 10.00
N LYS A 93 3.41 14.95 8.68
CA LYS A 93 3.12 13.78 7.86
C LYS A 93 4.03 12.59 8.18
N ILE A 94 5.33 12.83 8.39
CA ILE A 94 6.26 11.79 8.82
C ILE A 94 5.86 11.25 10.20
N ASN A 95 5.51 12.12 11.14
CA ASN A 95 5.06 11.72 12.47
C ASN A 95 3.76 10.90 12.40
N ALA A 96 2.84 11.24 11.49
CA ALA A 96 1.62 10.46 11.29
C ALA A 96 1.92 9.03 10.82
N VAL A 97 2.86 8.86 9.86
CA VAL A 97 3.31 7.54 9.41
C VAL A 97 3.99 6.79 10.56
N ASN A 98 4.89 7.42 11.30
CA ASN A 98 5.54 6.78 12.45
C ASN A 98 4.53 6.32 13.50
N ARG A 99 3.51 7.13 13.81
CA ARG A 99 2.42 6.75 14.73
C ARG A 99 1.64 5.55 14.20
N LEU A 100 1.42 5.46 12.90
CA LEU A 100 0.75 4.33 12.26
C LEU A 100 1.58 3.06 12.40
N LEU A 101 2.87 3.11 12.08
CA LEU A 101 3.79 1.98 12.19
C LEU A 101 3.89 1.48 13.65
N LEU A 102 4.05 2.40 14.60
CA LEU A 102 4.09 2.08 16.04
C LEU A 102 2.77 1.45 16.52
N LYS A 103 1.64 1.95 16.01
CA LYS A 103 0.32 1.38 16.35
C LYS A 103 0.16 -0.03 15.83
N VAL A 104 0.55 -0.30 14.58
CA VAL A 104 0.55 -1.66 14.02
C VAL A 104 1.39 -2.58 14.90
N HIS A 105 2.63 -2.18 15.20
CA HIS A 105 3.51 -2.96 16.06
C HIS A 105 2.93 -3.21 17.46
N SER A 106 2.36 -2.18 18.10
CA SER A 106 1.76 -2.29 19.45
C SER A 106 0.54 -3.23 19.49
N LEU A 107 -0.09 -3.48 18.35
CA LEU A 107 -1.21 -4.41 18.20
C LEU A 107 -0.76 -5.81 17.76
N GLY A 108 0.56 -6.11 17.78
CA GLY A 108 1.11 -7.38 17.34
C GLY A 108 1.08 -7.59 15.82
N GLY A 109 0.85 -6.51 15.06
CA GLY A 109 0.89 -6.53 13.61
C GLY A 109 2.30 -6.29 13.06
N PHE A 110 2.44 -6.48 11.75
CA PHE A 110 3.69 -6.27 11.02
C PHE A 110 3.42 -6.00 9.54
N PHE A 111 4.49 -5.69 8.81
CA PHE A 111 4.45 -5.46 7.37
C PHE A 111 5.35 -6.45 6.63
N ILE A 112 4.88 -6.91 5.48
CA ILE A 112 5.68 -7.62 4.48
C ILE A 112 5.60 -6.82 3.19
N HIS A 113 6.68 -6.78 2.42
CA HIS A 113 6.66 -6.29 1.06
C HIS A 113 7.52 -7.18 0.15
N VAL A 114 7.05 -7.37 -1.06
CA VAL A 114 7.77 -8.07 -2.12
C VAL A 114 7.70 -7.19 -3.35
N GLY A 115 8.86 -6.83 -3.89
CA GLY A 115 8.97 -6.02 -5.09
C GLY A 115 9.96 -6.64 -6.07
N ILE A 116 9.69 -6.49 -7.36
CA ILE A 116 10.55 -6.93 -8.45
C ILE A 116 10.93 -5.70 -9.27
N GLU A 117 12.22 -5.50 -9.48
CA GLU A 117 12.72 -4.56 -10.48
C GLU A 117 12.49 -5.18 -11.86
N LYS A 118 11.86 -4.40 -12.73
CA LYS A 118 11.51 -4.84 -14.08
C LYS A 118 12.70 -4.73 -15.02
N ASP A 119 12.82 -5.68 -15.93
CA ASP A 119 13.75 -5.58 -17.05
C ASP A 119 13.40 -4.34 -17.89
N ARG A 120 14.41 -3.57 -18.28
CA ARG A 120 14.24 -2.31 -19.03
C ARG A 120 14.01 -2.58 -20.53
N VAL A 121 13.06 -3.45 -20.83
CA VAL A 121 12.74 -3.88 -22.20
C VAL A 121 11.26 -3.61 -22.48
N ALA A 122 10.97 -2.94 -23.59
CA ALA A 122 9.62 -2.55 -23.97
C ALA A 122 8.69 -3.74 -24.23
N ASP A 123 9.22 -4.84 -24.78
CA ASP A 123 8.44 -5.99 -25.24
C ASP A 123 8.08 -7.01 -24.14
N ASN A 124 8.53 -6.82 -22.91
CA ASN A 124 8.41 -7.84 -21.87
C ASN A 124 7.28 -7.55 -20.87
N SER A 125 6.13 -7.08 -21.34
CA SER A 125 4.99 -6.75 -20.48
C SER A 125 4.08 -7.95 -20.20
N ASN A 126 4.63 -9.04 -19.66
CA ASN A 126 3.77 -10.09 -19.07
C ASN A 126 3.27 -9.62 -17.68
N ALA A 127 2.42 -8.58 -17.69
CA ALA A 127 1.84 -7.99 -16.49
C ALA A 127 1.16 -9.06 -15.61
N LYS A 128 0.39 -9.96 -16.24
CA LYS A 128 -0.31 -11.05 -15.54
C LYS A 128 0.66 -12.04 -14.89
N GLY A 129 1.74 -12.39 -15.59
CA GLY A 129 2.80 -13.25 -15.06
C GLY A 129 3.55 -12.59 -13.91
N LEU A 130 3.86 -11.30 -14.02
CA LEU A 130 4.53 -10.52 -12.98
C LEU A 130 3.69 -10.43 -11.71
N TYR A 131 2.40 -10.08 -11.83
CA TYR A 131 1.47 -10.07 -10.69
C TYR A 131 1.41 -11.42 -9.98
N LYS A 132 1.19 -12.50 -10.77
CA LYS A 132 1.12 -13.87 -10.24
C LYS A 132 2.39 -14.27 -9.51
N HIS A 133 3.56 -13.89 -10.03
CA HIS A 133 4.84 -14.20 -9.41
C HIS A 133 5.01 -13.48 -8.07
N VAL A 134 4.75 -12.16 -8.04
CA VAL A 134 4.84 -11.37 -6.80
C VAL A 134 3.84 -11.87 -5.75
N LEU A 135 2.59 -12.15 -6.15
CA LEU A 135 1.57 -12.67 -5.24
C LEU A 135 1.97 -14.02 -4.65
N LYS A 136 2.53 -14.92 -5.46
CA LYS A 136 3.02 -16.23 -5.00
C LYS A 136 4.12 -16.07 -3.93
N GLU A 137 5.07 -15.16 -4.14
CA GLU A 137 6.13 -14.88 -3.16
C GLU A 137 5.58 -14.25 -1.87
N VAL A 138 4.59 -13.37 -1.98
CA VAL A 138 3.91 -12.81 -0.79
C VAL A 138 3.22 -13.92 0.01
N ILE A 139 2.44 -14.78 -0.65
CA ILE A 139 1.74 -15.89 0.01
C ILE A 139 2.74 -16.82 0.71
N LYS A 140 3.84 -17.17 0.03
CA LYS A 140 4.89 -18.01 0.61
C LYS A 140 5.47 -17.41 1.90
N ARG A 141 5.82 -16.11 1.88
CA ARG A 141 6.35 -15.41 3.06
C ARG A 141 5.33 -15.31 4.19
N LEU A 142 4.05 -15.09 3.85
CA LEU A 142 2.97 -15.10 4.83
C LEU A 142 2.84 -16.49 5.48
N ASP A 143 2.87 -17.54 4.68
CA ASP A 143 2.75 -18.92 5.16
C ASP A 143 3.91 -19.30 6.10
N GLU A 144 5.15 -18.98 5.71
CA GLU A 144 6.34 -19.17 6.55
C GLU A 144 6.23 -18.41 7.88
N GLU A 145 5.80 -17.14 7.86
CA GLU A 145 5.64 -16.34 9.07
C GLU A 145 4.52 -16.87 9.97
N MET A 146 3.40 -17.31 9.36
CA MET A 146 2.28 -17.87 10.12
C MET A 146 2.58 -19.25 10.69
N ALA A 147 3.37 -20.06 10.00
CA ALA A 147 3.87 -21.34 10.54
C ALA A 147 4.70 -21.09 11.81
N ASN A 148 5.62 -20.11 11.79
CA ASN A 148 6.40 -19.71 12.96
C ASN A 148 5.52 -19.24 14.13
N ARG A 149 4.42 -18.57 13.84
CA ARG A 149 3.44 -18.08 14.82
C ARG A 149 2.39 -19.13 15.22
N LYS A 150 2.42 -20.31 14.61
CA LYS A 150 1.42 -21.38 14.79
C LYS A 150 -0.01 -20.85 14.62
N SER A 151 -0.24 -20.07 13.58
CA SER A 151 -1.51 -19.38 13.34
C SER A 151 -1.92 -19.45 11.86
N ASN A 152 -3.19 -19.23 11.60
CA ASN A 152 -3.74 -19.12 10.26
C ASN A 152 -3.89 -17.65 9.86
N PHE A 153 -4.06 -17.38 8.57
CA PHE A 153 -4.33 -16.04 8.05
C PHE A 153 -5.43 -16.03 6.99
N MET A 154 -6.03 -14.87 6.83
CA MET A 154 -6.97 -14.55 5.76
C MET A 154 -6.39 -13.39 4.95
N ILE A 155 -6.44 -13.50 3.62
CA ILE A 155 -6.01 -12.45 2.71
C ILE A 155 -7.21 -11.58 2.33
N VAL A 156 -7.03 -10.26 2.39
CA VAL A 156 -7.94 -9.25 1.87
C VAL A 156 -7.22 -8.53 0.74
N LEU A 157 -7.74 -8.65 -0.48
CA LEU A 157 -7.26 -7.95 -1.66
C LEU A 157 -8.17 -6.75 -1.91
N ASP A 158 -7.59 -5.62 -2.33
CA ASP A 158 -8.38 -4.51 -2.83
C ASP A 158 -9.04 -4.91 -4.16
N GLN A 159 -10.24 -4.39 -4.41
CA GLN A 159 -10.97 -4.66 -5.64
C GLN A 159 -10.24 -3.99 -6.79
N GLN A 160 -9.67 -4.79 -7.70
CA GLN A 160 -9.13 -4.25 -8.94
C GLN A 160 -10.29 -3.71 -9.78
N ASP A 161 -10.18 -2.46 -10.20
CA ASP A 161 -11.14 -1.83 -11.11
C ASP A 161 -11.41 -2.72 -12.33
N ASP A 162 -12.67 -2.81 -12.74
CA ASP A 162 -13.20 -3.70 -13.80
C ASP A 162 -12.56 -3.51 -15.20
N MET A 163 -11.58 -2.63 -15.35
CA MET A 163 -10.88 -2.41 -16.61
C MET A 163 -10.06 -3.62 -17.09
N ASN A 164 -9.78 -4.59 -16.23
CA ASN A 164 -9.07 -5.82 -16.59
C ASN A 164 -10.00 -7.05 -16.79
N ARG A 165 -11.33 -6.90 -16.67
CA ARG A 165 -12.29 -7.98 -16.91
C ARG A 165 -12.78 -8.11 -18.36
N LYS A 166 -12.39 -7.18 -19.23
CA LYS A 166 -12.76 -7.23 -20.65
C LYS A 166 -11.53 -7.56 -21.49
N ASN A 167 -11.08 -8.79 -21.40
CA ASN A 167 -10.33 -9.49 -22.49
C ASN A 167 -10.27 -10.98 -22.16
#